data_2d027f31e28553be13d77639cecd0fce
#
_entry.id   2d027f31e28553be13d77639cecd0fce
#
_cell.length_a   1.000
_cell.length_b   1.000
_cell.length_c   1.000
_cell.angle_alpha   90.00
_cell.angle_beta   90.00
_cell.angle_gamma   90.00
#
_symmetry.space_group_name_H-M   'P 1'
#
loop_
_entity.id
_entity.type
_entity.pdbx_description
1 polymer ?
#
loop_
_entity_poly.entity_id
_entity_poly.type
_entity_poly.pdbx_seq_one_letter_code
_entity_poly.pdbx_strand_id
1 'polypeptide(L)'
;MTSADDSTGGVALSEGRVRFPGISPRAYEHPADRGALASLRMVPGFAQVLRAVNGAFSERSERLASLATSIRVGPQAYPALDRIRNECAEILDVDPAPELFIERNPEANAMTIGLDQPFIIVTTGLVEALDTESLRFTIGHEIGHALSGHALYRTMLLRLIRLLASMSWMPVGYWGLRAIIAALKEWYRKAELSADRAGLLCVQNPETALRFHVLLAGAVDASEVDTEAFLAQASDYESEGDVRDSVLKLLNVMKGTHPLAAVRAAEIKKWAESDEYRDILAGTYPLRTEDPHNQWADDVKSAARSYRDAFVETTDPLAKVLNEVGGVVSEAAGKLWAKFTARPEQPPADQPPADQPPADEPPTDEAPTDGEAPQDKRP
;
A
#
# COMPACT_ATOMS: atom_id res chain seq x y z
N MET A 1 41.47 -12.45 -25.22
CA MET A 1 40.25 -11.68 -25.60
C MET A 1 39.09 -12.65 -25.53
N THR A 2 38.51 -12.81 -24.37
CA THR A 2 37.33 -13.63 -24.12
C THR A 2 36.17 -12.65 -23.99
N SER A 3 35.28 -12.68 -24.98
CA SER A 3 34.01 -11.93 -24.95
C SER A 3 33.16 -12.46 -23.80
N ALA A 4 32.82 -11.59 -22.88
CA ALA A 4 31.76 -11.84 -21.91
C ALA A 4 30.43 -11.86 -22.70
N ASP A 5 29.82 -13.03 -22.72
CA ASP A 5 28.47 -13.26 -23.21
C ASP A 5 27.52 -12.80 -22.09
N ASP A 6 27.03 -11.57 -22.22
CA ASP A 6 26.12 -10.94 -21.28
C ASP A 6 24.68 -11.29 -21.66
N SER A 7 24.35 -12.59 -21.62
CA SER A 7 22.98 -13.08 -21.81
C SER A 7 22.26 -13.00 -20.44
N THR A 8 21.59 -11.88 -20.17
CA THR A 8 20.58 -11.75 -19.13
C THR A 8 19.30 -12.49 -19.56
N GLY A 9 19.40 -13.77 -19.88
CA GLY A 9 18.25 -14.63 -20.12
C GLY A 9 17.61 -15.04 -18.80
N GLY A 10 16.29 -14.90 -18.67
CA GLY A 10 15.55 -15.35 -17.50
C GLY A 10 15.85 -16.81 -17.16
N VAL A 11 16.05 -17.11 -15.87
CA VAL A 11 16.33 -18.47 -15.39
C VAL A 11 15.02 -19.21 -15.16
N ALA A 12 14.79 -20.32 -15.87
CA ALA A 12 13.58 -21.12 -15.74
C ALA A 12 13.46 -21.77 -14.34
N LEU A 13 12.29 -21.66 -13.72
CA LEU A 13 11.91 -22.40 -12.49
C LEU A 13 11.63 -23.88 -12.79
N SER A 14 11.54 -24.72 -11.73
CA SER A 14 11.21 -26.15 -11.83
C SER A 14 9.87 -26.45 -12.53
N GLU A 15 8.98 -25.45 -12.61
CA GLU A 15 7.68 -25.53 -13.31
C GLU A 15 7.66 -24.75 -14.66
N GLY A 16 8.82 -24.36 -15.20
CA GLY A 16 8.92 -23.66 -16.49
C GLY A 16 8.65 -22.15 -16.46
N ARG A 17 8.45 -21.53 -15.29
CA ARG A 17 8.29 -20.06 -15.16
C ARG A 17 9.63 -19.34 -15.25
N VAL A 18 9.63 -18.18 -15.89
CA VAL A 18 10.80 -17.30 -16.03
C VAL A 18 10.95 -16.46 -14.76
N ARG A 19 12.18 -16.26 -14.29
CA ARG A 19 12.55 -15.28 -13.24
C ARG A 19 13.01 -14.00 -13.91
N PHE A 20 12.84 -12.89 -13.20
CA PHE A 20 13.22 -11.56 -13.68
C PHE A 20 14.28 -10.91 -12.76
N PRO A 21 15.54 -11.36 -12.80
CA PRO A 21 16.60 -10.81 -11.95
C PRO A 21 16.73 -9.29 -12.09
N GLY A 22 16.71 -8.59 -10.97
CA GLY A 22 16.86 -7.14 -10.93
C GLY A 22 15.74 -6.34 -11.58
N ILE A 23 14.58 -6.93 -11.88
CA ILE A 23 13.48 -6.22 -12.53
C ILE A 23 13.10 -4.95 -11.80
N SER A 24 13.07 -3.82 -12.52
CA SER A 24 12.54 -2.56 -11.98
C SER A 24 11.00 -2.58 -12.03
N PRO A 25 10.29 -2.00 -11.05
CA PRO A 25 8.86 -1.72 -11.16
C PRO A 25 8.47 -1.01 -12.45
N ARG A 26 9.35 -0.19 -13.00
CA ARG A 26 9.15 0.53 -14.27
C ARG A 26 8.85 -0.40 -15.45
N ALA A 27 9.25 -1.67 -15.37
CA ALA A 27 8.98 -2.67 -16.39
C ALA A 27 7.49 -3.01 -16.51
N TYR A 28 6.76 -2.98 -15.40
CA TYR A 28 5.35 -3.37 -15.36
C TYR A 28 4.40 -2.27 -14.84
N GLU A 29 4.91 -1.16 -14.29
CA GLU A 29 4.06 -0.05 -13.85
C GLU A 29 3.22 0.52 -14.99
N HIS A 30 1.91 0.60 -14.76
CA HIS A 30 0.98 1.16 -15.72
C HIS A 30 1.20 2.69 -15.87
N PRO A 31 1.18 3.26 -17.10
CA PRO A 31 1.38 4.70 -17.30
C PRO A 31 0.43 5.59 -16.49
N ALA A 32 -0.84 5.17 -16.34
CA ALA A 32 -1.82 5.91 -15.55
C ALA A 32 -1.47 5.98 -14.06
N ASP A 33 -0.88 4.92 -13.50
CA ASP A 33 -0.41 4.89 -12.11
C ASP A 33 0.74 5.89 -11.90
N ARG A 34 1.81 5.79 -12.71
CA ARG A 34 2.94 6.73 -12.65
C ARG A 34 2.52 8.17 -12.76
N GLY A 35 1.66 8.48 -13.74
CA GLY A 35 1.15 9.84 -13.97
C GLY A 35 0.29 10.35 -12.84
N ALA A 36 -0.59 9.52 -12.30
CA ALA A 36 -1.47 9.87 -11.18
C ALA A 36 -0.67 10.14 -9.90
N LEU A 37 0.30 9.29 -9.57
CA LEU A 37 1.16 9.48 -8.40
C LEU A 37 2.02 10.73 -8.52
N ALA A 38 2.58 10.98 -9.72
CA ALA A 38 3.34 12.19 -10.01
C ALA A 38 2.48 13.45 -9.80
N SER A 39 1.23 13.43 -10.28
CA SER A 39 0.28 14.53 -10.12
C SER A 39 -0.10 14.78 -8.65
N LEU A 40 -0.34 13.72 -7.89
CA LEU A 40 -0.60 13.79 -6.44
C LEU A 40 0.55 14.45 -5.67
N ARG A 41 1.78 14.08 -5.98
CA ARG A 41 2.99 14.63 -5.33
C ARG A 41 3.20 16.10 -5.59
N MET A 42 2.64 16.65 -6.70
CA MET A 42 2.70 18.08 -7.01
C MET A 42 1.62 18.89 -6.28
N VAL A 43 0.65 18.26 -5.62
CA VAL A 43 -0.39 19.00 -4.86
C VAL A 43 0.25 19.72 -3.68
N PRO A 44 0.10 21.05 -3.57
CA PRO A 44 0.64 21.82 -2.45
C PRO A 44 0.11 21.28 -1.11
N GLY A 45 1.01 21.04 -0.16
CA GLY A 45 0.64 20.53 1.16
C GLY A 45 0.53 19.00 1.27
N PHE A 46 0.50 18.26 0.17
CA PHE A 46 0.39 16.80 0.20
C PHE A 46 1.53 16.15 1.00
N ALA A 47 2.78 16.51 0.71
CA ALA A 47 3.94 15.99 1.43
C ALA A 47 3.94 16.32 2.93
N GLN A 48 3.39 17.51 3.31
CA GLN A 48 3.24 17.91 4.70
C GLN A 48 2.22 17.03 5.44
N VAL A 49 1.07 16.75 4.80
CA VAL A 49 0.05 15.84 5.35
C VAL A 49 0.63 14.44 5.55
N LEU A 50 1.34 13.90 4.55
CA LEU A 50 1.95 12.58 4.68
C LEU A 50 2.96 12.51 5.84
N ARG A 51 3.83 13.52 5.99
CA ARG A 51 4.78 13.58 7.12
C ARG A 51 4.07 13.67 8.47
N ALA A 52 3.04 14.51 8.58
CA ALA A 52 2.26 14.65 9.81
C ALA A 52 1.58 13.33 10.21
N VAL A 53 0.97 12.65 9.25
CA VAL A 53 0.31 11.36 9.46
C VAL A 53 1.33 10.28 9.81
N ASN A 54 2.48 10.24 9.14
CA ASN A 54 3.53 9.28 9.46
C ASN A 54 4.05 9.45 10.89
N GLY A 55 4.23 10.68 11.34
CA GLY A 55 4.67 10.98 12.72
C GLY A 55 3.64 10.62 13.80
N ALA A 56 2.35 10.53 13.44
CA ALA A 56 1.26 10.23 14.38
C ALA A 56 1.01 8.72 14.59
N PHE A 57 1.54 7.85 13.75
CA PHE A 57 1.31 6.40 13.79
C PHE A 57 2.64 5.63 13.76
N SER A 58 2.68 4.52 14.45
CA SER A 58 3.86 3.64 14.51
C SER A 58 3.64 2.40 13.63
N GLU A 59 4.49 2.20 12.63
CA GLU A 59 4.50 0.97 11.82
C GLU A 59 4.71 -0.28 12.68
N ARG A 60 5.59 -0.18 13.69
CA ARG A 60 5.80 -1.26 14.65
C ARG A 60 4.51 -1.67 15.36
N SER A 61 3.64 -0.71 15.69
CA SER A 61 2.34 -1.00 16.32
C SER A 61 1.40 -1.76 15.38
N GLU A 62 1.35 -1.40 14.10
CA GLU A 62 0.54 -2.07 13.08
C GLU A 62 1.01 -3.52 12.89
N ARG A 63 2.32 -3.72 12.75
CA ARG A 63 2.91 -5.06 12.63
C ARG A 63 2.70 -5.92 13.89
N LEU A 64 2.85 -5.35 15.08
CA LEU A 64 2.58 -6.05 16.34
C LEU A 64 1.11 -6.45 16.47
N ALA A 65 0.19 -5.62 16.00
CA ALA A 65 -1.23 -5.96 15.97
C ALA A 65 -1.48 -7.18 15.07
N SER A 66 -0.91 -7.22 13.86
CA SER A 66 -1.01 -8.38 12.96
C SER A 66 -0.39 -9.64 13.56
N LEU A 67 0.78 -9.53 14.21
CA LEU A 67 1.42 -10.65 14.91
C LEU A 67 0.54 -11.21 16.07
N ALA A 68 -0.26 -10.37 16.71
CA ALA A 68 -1.10 -10.76 17.84
C ALA A 68 -2.46 -11.33 17.40
N THR A 69 -2.96 -10.96 16.21
CA THR A 69 -4.34 -11.25 15.78
C THR A 69 -4.45 -12.13 14.54
N SER A 70 -3.32 -12.37 13.83
CA SER A 70 -3.29 -13.10 12.56
C SER A 70 -2.27 -14.24 12.61
N ILE A 71 -2.38 -15.19 11.70
CA ILE A 71 -1.43 -16.30 11.58
C ILE A 71 -0.35 -15.89 10.58
N ARG A 72 0.91 -15.86 11.00
CA ARG A 72 2.03 -15.68 10.10
C ARG A 72 2.27 -16.94 9.28
N VAL A 73 2.27 -16.79 7.96
CA VAL A 73 2.55 -17.87 7.01
C VAL A 73 4.04 -18.23 7.04
N GLY A 74 4.32 -19.51 6.99
CA GLY A 74 5.68 -20.04 7.01
C GLY A 74 5.70 -21.55 6.82
N PRO A 75 6.87 -22.19 6.87
CA PRO A 75 7.01 -23.63 6.61
C PRO A 75 6.16 -24.52 7.54
N GLN A 76 5.84 -24.03 8.75
CA GLN A 76 5.06 -24.74 9.75
C GLN A 76 3.60 -24.31 9.82
N ALA A 77 3.24 -23.22 9.13
CA ALA A 77 1.90 -22.65 9.08
C ALA A 77 1.56 -22.27 7.66
N TYR A 78 0.63 -22.96 7.02
CA TYR A 78 0.25 -22.77 5.61
C TYR A 78 1.42 -22.94 4.62
N PRO A 79 2.12 -24.10 4.63
CA PRO A 79 3.34 -24.32 3.83
C PRO A 79 3.12 -24.18 2.32
N ALA A 80 1.90 -24.40 1.83
CA ALA A 80 1.56 -24.18 0.42
C ALA A 80 1.60 -22.69 0.05
N LEU A 81 1.03 -21.81 0.88
CA LEU A 81 1.07 -20.37 0.69
C LEU A 81 2.49 -19.81 0.88
N ASP A 82 3.25 -20.38 1.81
CA ASP A 82 4.67 -20.02 2.01
C ASP A 82 5.50 -20.28 0.75
N ARG A 83 5.30 -21.44 0.11
CA ARG A 83 5.96 -21.74 -1.17
C ARG A 83 5.55 -20.75 -2.27
N ILE A 84 4.25 -20.49 -2.44
CA ILE A 84 3.75 -19.54 -3.44
C ILE A 84 4.37 -18.17 -3.22
N ARG A 85 4.43 -17.68 -1.96
CA ARG A 85 5.04 -16.40 -1.61
C ARG A 85 6.52 -16.34 -2.01
N ASN A 86 7.27 -17.37 -1.66
CA ASN A 86 8.70 -17.45 -1.95
C ASN A 86 8.95 -17.54 -3.46
N GLU A 87 8.17 -18.33 -4.20
CA GLU A 87 8.25 -18.44 -5.65
C GLU A 87 7.93 -17.08 -6.34
N CYS A 88 6.89 -16.37 -5.92
CA CYS A 88 6.58 -15.04 -6.44
C CYS A 88 7.70 -14.03 -6.14
N ALA A 89 8.27 -14.07 -4.93
CA ALA A 89 9.40 -13.23 -4.57
C ALA A 89 10.65 -13.55 -5.40
N GLU A 90 10.93 -14.84 -5.66
CA GLU A 90 12.02 -15.26 -6.54
C GLU A 90 11.78 -14.84 -8.00
N ILE A 91 10.54 -14.90 -8.50
CA ILE A 91 10.19 -14.46 -9.86
C ILE A 91 10.45 -12.97 -10.03
N LEU A 92 10.03 -12.14 -9.06
CA LEU A 92 10.19 -10.69 -9.09
C LEU A 92 11.51 -10.20 -8.46
N ASP A 93 12.39 -11.13 -8.08
CA ASP A 93 13.70 -10.84 -7.47
C ASP A 93 13.59 -9.94 -6.23
N VAL A 94 12.74 -10.33 -5.28
CA VAL A 94 12.53 -9.62 -4.01
C VAL A 94 13.11 -10.44 -2.86
N ASP A 95 14.17 -9.94 -2.24
CA ASP A 95 14.82 -10.58 -1.10
C ASP A 95 15.07 -9.56 0.03
N PRO A 96 14.60 -9.82 1.26
CA PRO A 96 13.77 -10.95 1.66
C PRO A 96 12.34 -10.87 1.13
N ALA A 97 11.69 -12.02 0.94
CA ALA A 97 10.27 -12.09 0.60
C ALA A 97 9.43 -11.39 1.69
N PRO A 98 8.43 -10.55 1.33
CA PRO A 98 7.57 -9.89 2.31
C PRO A 98 6.89 -10.89 3.24
N GLU A 99 6.76 -10.55 4.54
CA GLU A 99 5.99 -11.40 5.46
C GLU A 99 4.53 -11.47 5.00
N LEU A 100 3.92 -12.65 5.15
CA LEU A 100 2.53 -12.92 4.80
C LEU A 100 1.76 -13.35 6.04
N PHE A 101 0.61 -12.74 6.27
CA PHE A 101 -0.29 -13.05 7.38
C PHE A 101 -1.67 -13.45 6.87
N ILE A 102 -2.33 -14.39 7.56
CA ILE A 102 -3.73 -14.72 7.34
C ILE A 102 -4.56 -14.15 8.47
N GLU A 103 -5.50 -13.27 8.11
CA GLU A 103 -6.46 -12.69 9.02
C GLU A 103 -7.81 -13.39 8.90
N ARG A 104 -8.48 -13.64 10.03
CA ARG A 104 -9.82 -14.19 10.01
C ARG A 104 -10.84 -13.14 9.58
N ASN A 105 -11.26 -13.20 8.33
CA ASN A 105 -12.31 -12.37 7.77
C ASN A 105 -12.97 -13.16 6.62
N PRO A 106 -14.32 -13.32 6.61
CA PRO A 106 -15.03 -14.02 5.53
C PRO A 106 -15.08 -13.22 4.21
N GLU A 107 -14.84 -11.92 4.24
CA GLU A 107 -14.72 -11.10 3.04
C GLU A 107 -13.40 -11.41 2.32
N ALA A 108 -13.47 -11.77 1.02
CA ALA A 108 -12.30 -12.04 0.21
C ALA A 108 -11.49 -10.74 0.01
N ASN A 109 -10.30 -10.66 0.60
CA ASN A 109 -9.45 -9.48 0.51
C ASN A 109 -7.96 -9.83 0.68
N ALA A 110 -7.10 -9.05 0.03
CA ALA A 110 -5.67 -9.02 0.26
C ALA A 110 -5.19 -7.58 0.37
N MET A 111 -4.10 -7.34 1.07
CA MET A 111 -3.52 -6.02 1.16
C MET A 111 -2.04 -6.05 1.55
N THR A 112 -1.26 -5.16 0.93
CA THR A 112 0.11 -4.85 1.34
C THR A 112 0.13 -3.53 2.08
N ILE A 113 0.66 -3.54 3.30
CA ILE A 113 0.82 -2.37 4.16
C ILE A 113 2.24 -2.34 4.76
N GLY A 114 2.64 -1.17 5.22
CA GLY A 114 3.96 -0.91 5.77
C GLY A 114 4.65 0.25 5.05
N LEU A 115 5.70 0.78 5.68
CA LEU A 115 6.47 1.93 5.19
C LEU A 115 7.87 1.49 4.77
N ASP A 116 8.63 0.98 5.75
CA ASP A 116 10.02 0.57 5.55
C ASP A 116 10.14 -0.94 5.27
N GLN A 117 9.26 -1.74 5.86
CA GLN A 117 9.18 -3.18 5.69
C GLN A 117 7.75 -3.62 5.37
N PRO A 118 7.31 -3.50 4.10
CA PRO A 118 5.98 -3.91 3.70
C PRO A 118 5.70 -5.37 4.01
N PHE A 119 4.49 -5.67 4.46
CA PHE A 119 4.01 -7.02 4.68
C PHE A 119 2.60 -7.20 4.11
N ILE A 120 2.27 -8.43 3.80
CA ILE A 120 1.02 -8.82 3.13
C ILE A 120 0.06 -9.42 4.14
N ILE A 121 -1.21 -9.03 4.07
CA ILE A 121 -2.31 -9.66 4.80
C ILE A 121 -3.28 -10.22 3.77
N VAL A 122 -3.65 -11.50 3.92
CA VAL A 122 -4.74 -12.12 3.17
C VAL A 122 -5.82 -12.60 4.14
N THR A 123 -7.07 -12.56 3.71
CA THR A 123 -8.19 -13.01 4.54
C THR A 123 -8.47 -14.50 4.34
N THR A 124 -9.07 -15.15 5.35
CA THR A 124 -9.56 -16.52 5.22
C THR A 124 -10.54 -16.68 4.07
N GLY A 125 -11.45 -15.70 3.87
CA GLY A 125 -12.39 -15.75 2.75
C GLY A 125 -11.71 -15.73 1.37
N LEU A 126 -10.59 -15.01 1.22
CA LEU A 126 -9.82 -15.04 -0.03
C LEU A 126 -9.17 -16.42 -0.26
N VAL A 127 -8.55 -16.97 0.78
CA VAL A 127 -7.88 -18.28 0.69
C VAL A 127 -8.87 -19.41 0.38
N GLU A 128 -10.10 -19.31 0.87
CA GLU A 128 -11.18 -20.28 0.62
C GLU A 128 -11.79 -20.11 -0.78
N ALA A 129 -11.85 -18.89 -1.30
CA ALA A 129 -12.48 -18.58 -2.59
C ALA A 129 -11.59 -18.86 -3.80
N LEU A 130 -10.25 -18.85 -3.65
CA LEU A 130 -9.32 -18.89 -4.76
C LEU A 130 -8.57 -20.22 -4.86
N ASP A 131 -8.36 -20.70 -6.09
CA ASP A 131 -7.46 -21.80 -6.38
C ASP A 131 -5.97 -21.39 -6.27
N THR A 132 -5.09 -22.37 -6.35
CA THR A 132 -3.63 -22.17 -6.17
C THR A 132 -3.04 -21.13 -7.12
N GLU A 133 -3.44 -21.12 -8.39
CA GLU A 133 -2.89 -20.18 -9.37
C GLU A 133 -3.49 -18.78 -9.20
N SER A 134 -4.74 -18.67 -8.84
CA SER A 134 -5.36 -17.39 -8.47
C SER A 134 -4.77 -16.81 -7.18
N LEU A 135 -4.40 -17.67 -6.20
CA LEU A 135 -3.63 -17.25 -5.03
C LEU A 135 -2.22 -16.80 -5.40
N ARG A 136 -1.56 -17.46 -6.35
CA ARG A 136 -0.26 -17.04 -6.90
C ARG A 136 -0.36 -15.66 -7.54
N PHE A 137 -1.38 -15.45 -8.38
CA PHE A 137 -1.64 -14.13 -8.96
C PHE A 137 -1.80 -13.07 -7.88
N THR A 138 -2.62 -13.34 -6.86
CA THR A 138 -2.87 -12.41 -5.75
C THR A 138 -1.59 -12.10 -4.97
N ILE A 139 -0.79 -13.11 -4.61
CA ILE A 139 0.45 -12.90 -3.86
C ILE A 139 1.47 -12.14 -4.71
N GLY A 140 1.58 -12.44 -6.02
CA GLY A 140 2.41 -11.68 -6.96
C GLY A 140 1.96 -10.23 -7.10
N HIS A 141 0.65 -9.98 -7.16
CA HIS A 141 0.05 -8.65 -7.15
C HIS A 141 0.43 -7.87 -5.88
N GLU A 142 0.31 -8.47 -4.70
CA GLU A 142 0.67 -7.82 -3.44
C GLU A 142 2.19 -7.56 -3.32
N ILE A 143 3.04 -8.48 -3.82
CA ILE A 143 4.48 -8.23 -3.93
C ILE A 143 4.76 -7.08 -4.91
N GLY A 144 4.00 -6.98 -6.00
CA GLY A 144 4.05 -5.85 -6.93
C GLY A 144 3.78 -4.52 -6.25
N HIS A 145 2.78 -4.44 -5.36
CA HIS A 145 2.53 -3.25 -4.54
C HIS A 145 3.69 -2.91 -3.61
N ALA A 146 4.32 -3.91 -3.00
CA ALA A 146 5.51 -3.69 -2.16
C ALA A 146 6.67 -3.12 -2.97
N LEU A 147 6.96 -3.74 -4.12
CA LEU A 147 8.10 -3.39 -4.96
C LEU A 147 7.95 -2.00 -5.62
N SER A 148 6.72 -1.63 -6.05
CA SER A 148 6.41 -0.31 -6.61
C SER A 148 6.24 0.80 -5.55
N GLY A 149 6.40 0.48 -4.25
CA GLY A 149 6.25 1.46 -3.15
C GLY A 149 4.81 1.91 -2.90
N HIS A 150 3.82 1.20 -3.42
CA HIS A 150 2.39 1.51 -3.22
C HIS A 150 1.96 1.32 -1.77
N ALA A 151 2.61 0.39 -1.05
CA ALA A 151 2.37 0.09 0.36
C ALA A 151 2.44 1.34 1.25
N LEU A 152 3.40 2.24 0.99
CA LEU A 152 3.53 3.52 1.68
C LEU A 152 2.24 4.35 1.59
N TYR A 153 1.76 4.60 0.37
CA TYR A 153 0.60 5.47 0.15
C TYR A 153 -0.71 4.81 0.58
N ARG A 154 -0.82 3.48 0.43
CA ARG A 154 -1.96 2.71 0.97
C ARG A 154 -2.01 2.81 2.49
N THR A 155 -0.89 2.62 3.18
CA THR A 155 -0.79 2.77 4.63
C THR A 155 -1.19 4.18 5.06
N MET A 156 -0.71 5.21 4.34
CA MET A 156 -1.10 6.59 4.59
C MET A 156 -2.60 6.82 4.38
N LEU A 157 -3.18 6.25 3.31
CA LEU A 157 -4.62 6.32 3.05
C LEU A 157 -5.43 5.73 4.21
N LEU A 158 -5.06 4.54 4.70
CA LEU A 158 -5.73 3.90 5.83
C LEU A 158 -5.63 4.74 7.11
N ARG A 159 -4.46 5.31 7.39
CA ARG A 159 -4.24 6.21 8.53
C ARG A 159 -5.07 7.49 8.43
N LEU A 160 -5.16 8.08 7.22
CA LEU A 160 -5.99 9.26 6.97
C LEU A 160 -7.48 8.97 7.14
N ILE A 161 -7.96 7.79 6.71
CA ILE A 161 -9.35 7.36 6.92
C ILE A 161 -9.64 7.21 8.42
N ARG A 162 -8.74 6.59 9.19
CA ARG A 162 -8.87 6.47 10.65
C ARG A 162 -8.88 7.84 11.33
N LEU A 163 -8.00 8.75 10.89
CA LEU A 163 -7.95 10.12 11.39
C LEU A 163 -9.25 10.87 11.08
N LEU A 164 -9.78 10.76 9.86
CA LEU A 164 -11.05 11.38 9.47
C LEU A 164 -12.20 10.91 10.36
N ALA A 165 -12.26 9.62 10.68
CA ALA A 165 -13.28 9.06 11.56
C ALA A 165 -13.22 9.64 12.98
N SER A 166 -12.02 9.99 13.47
CA SER A 166 -11.82 10.62 14.78
C SER A 166 -12.10 12.13 14.80
N MET A 167 -12.17 12.79 13.65
CA MET A 167 -12.27 14.26 13.50
C MET A 167 -13.66 14.73 13.04
N SER A 168 -14.70 13.91 13.14
CA SER A 168 -16.06 14.20 12.64
C SER A 168 -16.70 15.49 13.21
N TRP A 169 -16.14 16.06 14.29
CA TRP A 169 -16.60 17.29 14.96
C TRP A 169 -15.94 18.59 14.47
N MET A 170 -14.93 18.51 13.54
CA MET A 170 -14.19 19.69 13.04
C MET A 170 -14.58 20.04 11.58
N PRO A 171 -15.35 21.14 11.34
CA PRO A 171 -15.87 21.40 9.99
C PRO A 171 -14.80 21.80 8.95
N VAL A 172 -13.81 22.61 9.33
CA VAL A 172 -12.91 23.28 8.34
C VAL A 172 -11.79 22.38 7.83
N GLY A 173 -11.23 21.48 8.66
CA GLY A 173 -10.17 20.54 8.24
C GLY A 173 -10.72 19.29 7.55
N TYR A 174 -11.99 18.99 7.76
CA TYR A 174 -12.66 17.79 7.31
C TYR A 174 -12.74 17.67 5.77
N TRP A 175 -13.13 18.75 5.08
CA TRP A 175 -13.27 18.74 3.63
C TRP A 175 -11.94 18.59 2.89
N GLY A 176 -10.87 19.26 3.36
CA GLY A 176 -9.54 19.12 2.79
C GLY A 176 -8.97 17.70 2.96
N LEU A 177 -9.20 17.08 4.13
CA LEU A 177 -8.79 15.70 4.37
C LEU A 177 -9.57 14.70 3.50
N ARG A 178 -10.87 14.89 3.32
CA ARG A 178 -11.70 14.06 2.42
C ARG A 178 -11.21 14.13 0.97
N ALA A 179 -10.80 15.31 0.53
CA ALA A 179 -10.29 15.50 -0.81
C ALA A 179 -8.95 14.78 -1.04
N ILE A 180 -8.03 14.81 -0.07
CA ILE A 180 -6.78 14.05 -0.12
C ILE A 180 -7.08 12.54 -0.14
N ILE A 181 -8.01 12.08 0.69
CA ILE A 181 -8.44 10.68 0.71
C ILE A 181 -9.04 10.27 -0.63
N ALA A 182 -9.90 11.11 -1.23
CA ALA A 182 -10.49 10.82 -2.54
C ALA A 182 -9.41 10.73 -3.64
N ALA A 183 -8.46 11.66 -3.65
CA ALA A 183 -7.36 11.66 -4.60
C ALA A 183 -6.43 10.45 -4.42
N LEU A 184 -6.12 10.06 -3.19
CA LEU A 184 -5.34 8.85 -2.91
C LEU A 184 -6.07 7.57 -3.29
N LYS A 185 -7.39 7.49 -3.08
CA LYS A 185 -8.20 6.36 -3.52
C LYS A 185 -8.23 6.23 -5.03
N GLU A 186 -8.35 7.36 -5.73
CA GLU A 186 -8.37 7.36 -7.19
C GLU A 186 -7.00 6.98 -7.77
N TRP A 187 -5.91 7.49 -7.19
CA TRP A 187 -4.57 7.00 -7.54
C TRP A 187 -4.44 5.51 -7.27
N TYR A 188 -4.87 5.03 -6.09
CA TYR A 188 -4.74 3.61 -5.72
C TYR A 188 -5.44 2.68 -6.73
N ARG A 189 -6.59 3.08 -7.28
CA ARG A 189 -7.25 2.37 -8.38
C ARG A 189 -6.33 2.14 -9.59
N LYS A 190 -5.49 3.13 -9.90
CA LYS A 190 -4.53 3.04 -11.01
C LYS A 190 -3.32 2.20 -10.65
N ALA A 191 -2.92 2.21 -9.38
CA ALA A 191 -1.89 1.34 -8.84
C ALA A 191 -2.26 -0.15 -8.89
N GLU A 192 -3.58 -0.48 -8.83
CA GLU A 192 -4.07 -1.85 -9.04
C GLU A 192 -3.70 -2.40 -10.43
N LEU A 193 -3.70 -1.55 -11.48
CA LEU A 193 -3.31 -1.96 -12.82
C LEU A 193 -1.83 -2.36 -12.90
N SER A 194 -0.97 -1.66 -12.20
CA SER A 194 0.45 -2.02 -12.07
C SER A 194 0.63 -3.33 -11.32
N ALA A 195 -0.07 -3.49 -10.21
CA ALA A 195 -0.01 -4.69 -9.39
C ALA A 195 -0.55 -5.93 -10.12
N ASP A 196 -1.60 -5.79 -10.94
CA ASP A 196 -2.10 -6.87 -11.80
C ASP A 196 -1.04 -7.36 -12.79
N ARG A 197 -0.26 -6.46 -13.38
CA ARG A 197 0.84 -6.81 -14.26
C ARG A 197 1.93 -7.60 -13.52
N ALA A 198 2.26 -7.22 -12.28
CA ALA A 198 3.16 -8.01 -11.43
C ALA A 198 2.58 -9.40 -11.09
N GLY A 199 1.28 -9.48 -10.80
CA GLY A 199 0.56 -10.74 -10.63
C GLY A 199 0.65 -11.64 -11.87
N LEU A 200 0.44 -11.05 -13.07
CA LEU A 200 0.59 -11.79 -14.33
C LEU A 200 2.03 -12.26 -14.56
N LEU A 201 3.04 -11.47 -14.22
CA LEU A 201 4.45 -11.91 -14.28
C LEU A 201 4.72 -13.11 -13.37
N CYS A 202 4.01 -13.23 -12.24
CA CYS A 202 4.15 -14.38 -11.33
C CYS A 202 3.46 -15.65 -11.84
N VAL A 203 2.31 -15.54 -12.49
CA VAL A 203 1.61 -16.71 -13.05
C VAL A 203 2.03 -17.05 -14.48
N GLN A 204 2.42 -16.05 -15.26
CA GLN A 204 2.82 -16.15 -16.68
C GLN A 204 1.77 -16.85 -17.55
N ASN A 205 0.52 -16.73 -17.17
CA ASN A 205 -0.64 -17.28 -17.84
C ASN A 205 -1.78 -16.26 -17.86
N PRO A 206 -2.08 -15.61 -19.00
CA PRO A 206 -3.16 -14.64 -19.12
C PRO A 206 -4.55 -15.17 -18.75
N GLU A 207 -4.84 -16.44 -19.08
CA GLU A 207 -6.14 -17.05 -18.73
C GLU A 207 -6.35 -17.14 -17.22
N THR A 208 -5.29 -17.44 -16.47
CA THR A 208 -5.33 -17.42 -14.99
C THR A 208 -5.64 -16.02 -14.46
N ALA A 209 -5.01 -14.98 -15.02
CA ALA A 209 -5.26 -13.61 -14.63
C ALA A 209 -6.72 -13.17 -14.92
N LEU A 210 -7.26 -13.54 -16.08
CA LEU A 210 -8.65 -13.26 -16.43
C LEU A 210 -9.62 -14.00 -15.51
N ARG A 211 -9.38 -15.30 -15.25
CA ARG A 211 -10.18 -16.10 -14.34
C ARG A 211 -10.17 -15.53 -12.92
N PHE A 212 -9.02 -15.06 -12.43
CA PHE A 212 -8.94 -14.37 -11.15
C PHE A 212 -9.89 -13.17 -11.08
N HIS A 213 -9.92 -12.33 -12.12
CA HIS A 213 -10.82 -11.16 -12.14
C HIS A 213 -12.30 -11.54 -12.20
N VAL A 214 -12.65 -12.63 -12.88
CA VAL A 214 -14.00 -13.19 -12.88
C VAL A 214 -14.42 -13.62 -11.47
N LEU A 215 -13.53 -14.33 -10.75
CA LEU A 215 -13.77 -14.73 -9.35
C LEU A 215 -13.85 -13.50 -8.43
N LEU A 216 -12.98 -12.51 -8.62
CA LEU A 216 -13.00 -11.27 -7.86
C LEU A 216 -14.29 -10.45 -8.10
N ALA A 217 -14.88 -10.53 -9.29
CA ALA A 217 -16.17 -9.91 -9.60
C ALA A 217 -17.37 -10.58 -8.90
N GLY A 218 -17.17 -11.76 -8.30
CA GLY A 218 -18.17 -12.49 -7.52
C GLY A 218 -18.65 -13.80 -8.13
N ALA A 219 -17.99 -14.33 -9.16
CA ALA A 219 -18.30 -15.64 -9.66
C ALA A 219 -17.96 -16.70 -8.60
N VAL A 220 -18.88 -17.65 -8.36
CA VAL A 220 -18.65 -18.82 -7.50
C VAL A 220 -17.84 -19.87 -8.27
N ASP A 221 -18.14 -20.01 -9.55
CA ASP A 221 -17.41 -20.84 -10.50
C ASP A 221 -17.13 -20.02 -11.76
N ALA A 222 -15.85 -19.77 -12.03
CA ALA A 222 -15.45 -18.99 -13.21
C ALA A 222 -15.79 -19.69 -14.54
N SER A 223 -16.01 -21.00 -14.56
CA SER A 223 -16.39 -21.76 -15.77
C SER A 223 -17.83 -21.46 -16.23
N GLU A 224 -18.67 -20.91 -15.38
CA GLU A 224 -20.04 -20.49 -15.72
C GLU A 224 -20.08 -19.08 -16.37
N VAL A 225 -18.94 -18.39 -16.43
CA VAL A 225 -18.85 -17.00 -16.95
C VAL A 225 -18.11 -17.01 -18.29
N ASP A 226 -18.77 -16.55 -19.33
CA ASP A 226 -18.11 -16.26 -20.61
C ASP A 226 -17.18 -15.05 -20.45
N THR A 227 -15.88 -15.29 -20.67
CA THR A 227 -14.83 -14.28 -20.44
C THR A 227 -14.97 -13.09 -21.39
N GLU A 228 -15.38 -13.31 -22.67
CA GLU A 228 -15.55 -12.20 -23.60
C GLU A 228 -16.77 -11.35 -23.24
N ALA A 229 -17.87 -11.97 -22.79
CA ALA A 229 -19.02 -11.23 -22.26
C ALA A 229 -18.67 -10.42 -21.00
N PHE A 230 -17.82 -10.98 -20.13
CA PHE A 230 -17.31 -10.27 -18.95
C PHE A 230 -16.44 -9.07 -19.34
N LEU A 231 -15.57 -9.22 -20.33
CA LEU A 231 -14.73 -8.14 -20.85
C LEU A 231 -15.53 -7.05 -21.55
N ALA A 232 -16.65 -7.41 -22.22
CA ALA A 232 -17.55 -6.42 -22.84
C ALA A 232 -18.14 -5.44 -21.81
N GLN A 233 -18.34 -5.86 -20.56
CA GLN A 233 -18.80 -4.97 -19.47
C GLN A 233 -17.82 -3.80 -19.21
N ALA A 234 -16.53 -3.96 -19.48
CA ALA A 234 -15.57 -2.87 -19.38
C ALA A 234 -15.86 -1.77 -20.40
N SER A 235 -16.14 -2.15 -21.65
CA SER A 235 -16.50 -1.21 -22.71
C SER A 235 -17.83 -0.51 -22.43
N ASP A 236 -18.82 -1.25 -21.92
CA ASP A 236 -20.10 -0.67 -21.49
C ASP A 236 -19.89 0.36 -20.38
N TYR A 237 -19.09 0.00 -19.36
CA TYR A 237 -18.74 0.91 -18.26
C TYR A 237 -18.02 2.19 -18.74
N GLU A 238 -17.13 2.08 -19.72
CA GLU A 238 -16.41 3.22 -20.27
C GLU A 238 -17.29 4.11 -21.14
N SER A 239 -18.21 3.51 -21.93
CA SER A 239 -19.09 4.22 -22.86
C SER A 239 -20.20 5.01 -22.15
N GLU A 240 -20.62 4.60 -20.95
CA GLU A 240 -21.57 5.34 -20.11
C GLU A 240 -20.91 6.56 -19.44
N GLY A 241 -20.64 7.61 -20.22
CA GLY A 241 -19.78 8.75 -19.85
C GLY A 241 -20.48 10.10 -19.70
N ASP A 242 -21.65 10.22 -19.03
CA ASP A 242 -22.19 11.55 -18.66
C ASP A 242 -21.52 12.09 -17.37
N VAL A 243 -21.49 13.43 -17.22
CA VAL A 243 -20.89 14.13 -16.05
C VAL A 243 -21.54 13.67 -14.72
N ARG A 244 -22.82 13.32 -14.73
CA ARG A 244 -23.53 12.75 -13.56
C ARG A 244 -23.00 11.37 -13.20
N ASP A 245 -22.66 10.56 -14.20
CA ASP A 245 -22.14 9.20 -14.03
C ASP A 245 -20.69 9.22 -13.51
N SER A 246 -19.90 10.23 -13.86
CA SER A 246 -18.57 10.42 -13.29
C SER A 246 -18.59 10.59 -11.77
N VAL A 247 -19.57 11.32 -11.22
CA VAL A 247 -19.75 11.47 -9.76
C VAL A 247 -20.24 10.16 -9.14
N LEU A 248 -21.16 9.45 -9.80
CA LEU A 248 -21.65 8.14 -9.34
C LEU A 248 -20.54 7.09 -9.42
N LYS A 249 -19.75 7.08 -10.49
CA LYS A 249 -18.55 6.25 -10.64
C LYS A 249 -17.56 6.50 -9.49
N LEU A 250 -17.31 7.77 -9.13
CA LEU A 250 -16.45 8.13 -8.00
C LEU A 250 -17.03 7.67 -6.65
N LEU A 251 -18.33 7.84 -6.42
CA LEU A 251 -19.00 7.42 -5.17
C LEU A 251 -19.03 5.90 -5.01
N ASN A 252 -19.24 5.15 -6.08
CA ASN A 252 -19.25 3.69 -6.05
C ASN A 252 -17.85 3.11 -5.82
N VAL A 253 -16.83 3.72 -6.41
CA VAL A 253 -15.41 3.38 -6.18
C VAL A 253 -14.99 3.59 -4.73
N MET A 254 -15.63 4.50 -4.01
CA MET A 254 -15.34 4.73 -2.58
C MET A 254 -15.77 3.56 -1.68
N LYS A 255 -16.58 2.62 -2.15
CA LYS A 255 -17.13 1.51 -1.36
C LYS A 255 -16.36 0.20 -1.49
N GLY A 256 -15.63 -0.03 -2.58
CA GLY A 256 -14.91 -1.29 -2.84
C GLY A 256 -13.44 -1.24 -2.44
N THR A 257 -12.90 -2.39 -2.02
CA THR A 257 -11.47 -2.58 -1.74
C THR A 257 -10.66 -2.82 -3.02
N HIS A 258 -11.24 -3.52 -4.00
CA HIS A 258 -10.66 -3.82 -5.32
C HIS A 258 -11.70 -3.54 -6.42
N PRO A 259 -11.94 -2.28 -6.77
CA PRO A 259 -12.99 -1.93 -7.71
C PRO A 259 -12.63 -2.28 -9.16
N LEU A 260 -13.67 -2.44 -10.00
CA LEU A 260 -13.56 -2.49 -11.46
C LEU A 260 -12.92 -3.78 -12.01
N ALA A 261 -13.29 -4.95 -11.50
CA ALA A 261 -12.75 -6.23 -11.94
C ALA A 261 -12.80 -6.41 -13.48
N ALA A 262 -13.89 -6.03 -14.16
CA ALA A 262 -14.01 -6.12 -15.61
C ALA A 262 -13.02 -5.18 -16.34
N VAL A 263 -12.87 -3.93 -15.88
CA VAL A 263 -11.91 -2.97 -16.47
C VAL A 263 -10.46 -3.45 -16.26
N ARG A 264 -10.14 -3.97 -15.07
CA ARG A 264 -8.82 -4.53 -14.78
C ARG A 264 -8.54 -5.76 -15.64
N ALA A 265 -9.54 -6.63 -15.85
CA ALA A 265 -9.44 -7.78 -16.75
C ALA A 265 -9.15 -7.36 -18.19
N ALA A 266 -9.83 -6.32 -18.69
CA ALA A 266 -9.59 -5.79 -20.04
C ALA A 266 -8.17 -5.21 -20.18
N GLU A 267 -7.70 -4.43 -19.21
CA GLU A 267 -6.36 -3.84 -19.22
C GLU A 267 -5.26 -4.91 -19.09
N ILE A 268 -5.45 -5.95 -18.27
CA ILE A 268 -4.47 -7.03 -18.17
C ILE A 268 -4.43 -7.89 -19.43
N LYS A 269 -5.57 -8.16 -20.11
CA LYS A 269 -5.62 -8.83 -21.41
C LYS A 269 -4.85 -8.04 -22.45
N LYS A 270 -5.12 -6.74 -22.57
CA LYS A 270 -4.43 -5.85 -23.50
C LYS A 270 -2.92 -5.83 -23.28
N TRP A 271 -2.47 -5.80 -22.03
CA TRP A 271 -1.04 -5.84 -21.74
C TRP A 271 -0.43 -7.20 -22.02
N ALA A 272 -1.10 -8.31 -21.73
CA ALA A 272 -0.65 -9.66 -22.04
C ALA A 272 -0.44 -9.90 -23.56
N GLU A 273 -1.20 -9.19 -24.40
CA GLU A 273 -1.10 -9.24 -25.86
C GLU A 273 -0.03 -8.26 -26.41
N SER A 274 0.56 -7.39 -25.59
CA SER A 274 1.52 -6.38 -26.00
C SER A 274 2.93 -6.92 -26.24
N ASP A 275 3.71 -6.17 -27.02
CA ASP A 275 5.15 -6.42 -27.20
C ASP A 275 5.90 -6.27 -25.88
N GLU A 276 5.52 -5.29 -25.05
CA GLU A 276 6.12 -5.03 -23.73
C GLU A 276 6.13 -6.28 -22.85
N TYR A 277 5.00 -6.98 -22.75
CA TYR A 277 4.92 -8.21 -21.95
C TYR A 277 5.77 -9.34 -22.55
N ARG A 278 5.78 -9.47 -23.88
CA ARG A 278 6.62 -10.47 -24.57
C ARG A 278 8.12 -10.19 -24.37
N ASP A 279 8.53 -8.94 -24.45
CA ASP A 279 9.92 -8.52 -24.24
C ASP A 279 10.38 -8.82 -22.81
N ILE A 280 9.53 -8.57 -21.81
CA ILE A 280 9.82 -8.92 -20.41
C ILE A 280 10.02 -10.43 -20.27
N LEU A 281 9.14 -11.25 -20.83
CA LEU A 281 9.28 -12.71 -20.80
C LEU A 281 10.54 -13.20 -21.50
N ALA A 282 10.99 -12.49 -22.53
CA ALA A 282 12.23 -12.78 -23.27
C ALA A 282 13.50 -12.27 -22.54
N GLY A 283 13.35 -11.61 -21.38
CA GLY A 283 14.48 -11.10 -20.59
C GLY A 283 14.88 -9.65 -20.91
N THR A 284 14.07 -8.93 -21.70
CA THR A 284 14.31 -7.52 -22.04
C THR A 284 13.42 -6.62 -21.19
N TYR A 285 13.97 -6.02 -20.14
CA TYR A 285 13.24 -5.14 -19.23
C TYR A 285 14.19 -4.18 -18.49
N PRO A 286 13.72 -3.02 -18.01
CA PRO A 286 14.51 -2.11 -17.18
C PRO A 286 14.95 -2.76 -15.85
N LEU A 287 16.21 -2.52 -15.46
CA LEU A 287 16.76 -3.03 -14.20
C LEU A 287 16.65 -1.98 -13.08
N ARG A 288 16.49 -2.42 -11.82
CA ARG A 288 16.48 -1.54 -10.63
C ARG A 288 17.78 -0.73 -10.48
N THR A 289 18.90 -1.27 -10.95
CA THR A 289 20.19 -0.58 -10.94
C THR A 289 20.26 0.61 -11.89
N GLU A 290 19.36 0.64 -12.88
CA GLU A 290 19.24 1.71 -13.86
C GLU A 290 18.21 2.78 -13.42
N ASP A 291 17.52 2.56 -12.32
CA ASP A 291 16.54 3.52 -11.80
C ASP A 291 17.27 4.78 -11.34
N PRO A 292 16.88 5.96 -11.86
CA PRO A 292 17.60 7.19 -11.60
C PRO A 292 17.43 7.63 -10.14
N HIS A 293 18.52 7.55 -9.37
CA HIS A 293 18.55 8.02 -7.98
C HIS A 293 18.37 9.54 -7.85
N ASN A 294 18.60 10.33 -8.93
CA ASN A 294 18.61 11.80 -8.91
C ASN A 294 17.82 12.50 -10.03
N GLN A 295 17.30 11.82 -11.05
CA GLN A 295 16.49 12.45 -12.11
C GLN A 295 14.98 12.44 -11.81
N TRP A 296 14.64 11.97 -10.64
CA TRP A 296 13.26 11.75 -10.19
C TRP A 296 12.32 12.97 -10.32
N ALA A 297 12.85 14.18 -10.08
CA ALA A 297 12.05 15.41 -10.17
C ALA A 297 11.61 15.74 -11.60
N ASP A 298 12.41 15.42 -12.61
CA ASP A 298 12.10 15.70 -14.01
C ASP A 298 11.23 14.61 -14.63
N ASP A 299 11.46 13.35 -14.27
CA ASP A 299 10.59 12.22 -14.65
C ASP A 299 9.19 12.36 -14.04
N VAL A 300 9.10 12.76 -12.77
CA VAL A 300 7.82 13.07 -12.10
C VAL A 300 7.08 14.21 -12.80
N LYS A 301 7.77 15.30 -13.16
CA LYS A 301 7.15 16.44 -13.88
C LYS A 301 6.73 16.05 -15.30
N SER A 302 7.51 15.21 -15.98
CA SER A 302 7.19 14.70 -17.31
C SER A 302 5.98 13.77 -17.26
N ALA A 303 5.98 12.78 -16.36
CA ALA A 303 4.86 11.87 -16.15
C ALA A 303 3.58 12.59 -15.74
N ALA A 304 3.67 13.60 -14.86
CA ALA A 304 2.52 14.40 -14.46
C ALA A 304 1.98 15.29 -15.59
N ARG A 305 2.86 15.80 -16.46
CA ARG A 305 2.43 16.53 -17.67
C ARG A 305 1.76 15.62 -18.67
N SER A 306 2.38 14.49 -19.00
CA SER A 306 1.81 13.49 -19.91
C SER A 306 0.46 12.96 -19.39
N TYR A 307 0.33 12.72 -18.08
CA TYR A 307 -0.93 12.36 -17.47
C TYR A 307 -1.98 13.46 -17.63
N ARG A 308 -1.62 14.70 -17.34
CA ARG A 308 -2.52 15.85 -17.47
C ARG A 308 -2.96 16.02 -18.92
N ASP A 309 -2.02 15.97 -19.87
CA ASP A 309 -2.30 16.16 -21.31
C ASP A 309 -3.19 15.02 -21.85
N ALA A 310 -2.97 13.79 -21.39
CA ALA A 310 -3.77 12.64 -21.82
C ALA A 310 -5.17 12.58 -21.18
N PHE A 311 -5.36 13.13 -19.96
CA PHE A 311 -6.58 12.97 -19.16
C PHE A 311 -7.31 14.28 -18.85
N VAL A 312 -6.77 15.46 -19.22
CA VAL A 312 -7.48 16.76 -19.04
C VAL A 312 -8.68 16.88 -19.97
N GLU A 313 -8.64 16.25 -21.15
CA GLU A 313 -9.77 16.20 -22.09
C GLU A 313 -10.78 15.10 -21.72
N THR A 314 -10.42 14.19 -20.85
CA THR A 314 -11.26 13.11 -20.36
C THR A 314 -11.92 13.45 -19.02
N THR A 315 -13.03 12.81 -18.74
CA THR A 315 -13.77 12.93 -17.46
C THR A 315 -13.04 12.28 -16.27
N ASP A 316 -11.71 12.24 -16.26
CA ASP A 316 -10.92 11.59 -15.19
C ASP A 316 -11.21 12.23 -13.82
N PRO A 317 -11.71 11.45 -12.83
CA PRO A 317 -12.07 11.97 -11.52
C PRO A 317 -10.91 12.56 -10.73
N LEU A 318 -9.68 12.03 -10.91
CA LEU A 318 -8.51 12.53 -10.21
C LEU A 318 -8.09 13.92 -10.72
N ALA A 319 -8.12 14.13 -12.04
CA ALA A 319 -7.80 15.43 -12.62
C ALA A 319 -8.78 16.52 -12.14
N LYS A 320 -10.07 16.19 -12.01
CA LYS A 320 -11.09 17.10 -11.44
C LYS A 320 -10.81 17.39 -9.97
N VAL A 321 -10.58 16.37 -9.15
CA VAL A 321 -10.26 16.52 -7.72
C VAL A 321 -8.98 17.37 -7.53
N LEU A 322 -7.94 17.15 -8.32
CA LEU A 322 -6.69 17.91 -8.23
C LEU A 322 -6.88 19.40 -8.59
N ASN A 323 -7.72 19.70 -9.58
CA ASN A 323 -8.00 21.08 -9.99
C ASN A 323 -8.88 21.83 -8.97
N GLU A 324 -9.91 21.16 -8.43
CA GLU A 324 -10.86 21.77 -7.49
C GLU A 324 -10.30 21.94 -6.08
N VAL A 325 -9.37 21.08 -5.69
CA VAL A 325 -8.96 20.90 -4.30
C VAL A 325 -7.57 21.47 -3.98
N GLY A 326 -6.78 21.82 -4.99
CA GLY A 326 -5.39 22.28 -4.77
C GLY A 326 -5.24 23.41 -3.73
N GLY A 327 -6.17 24.36 -3.70
CA GLY A 327 -6.21 25.44 -2.70
C GLY A 327 -6.64 24.98 -1.30
N VAL A 328 -7.69 24.13 -1.24
CA VAL A 328 -8.26 23.61 0.01
C VAL A 328 -7.30 22.64 0.71
N VAL A 329 -6.55 21.85 -0.07
CA VAL A 329 -5.52 20.94 0.47
C VAL A 329 -4.39 21.70 1.13
N SER A 330 -3.93 22.81 0.54
CA SER A 330 -2.86 23.63 1.11
C SER A 330 -3.24 24.22 2.47
N GLU A 331 -4.47 24.68 2.62
CA GLU A 331 -4.97 25.24 3.88
C GLU A 331 -5.17 24.14 4.95
N ALA A 332 -5.75 23.00 4.57
CA ALA A 332 -5.93 21.85 5.45
C ALA A 332 -4.59 21.26 5.91
N ALA A 333 -3.60 21.18 5.01
CA ALA A 333 -2.25 20.74 5.32
C ALA A 333 -1.57 21.66 6.34
N GLY A 334 -1.69 22.98 6.18
CA GLY A 334 -1.16 23.96 7.13
C GLY A 334 -1.76 23.81 8.52
N LYS A 335 -3.08 23.64 8.61
CA LYS A 335 -3.81 23.44 9.88
C LYS A 335 -3.47 22.11 10.57
N LEU A 336 -3.36 21.03 9.80
CA LEU A 336 -2.91 19.72 10.31
C LEU A 336 -1.48 19.81 10.84
N TRP A 337 -0.57 20.39 10.06
CA TRP A 337 0.82 20.56 10.48
C TRP A 337 0.95 21.39 11.76
N ALA A 338 0.26 22.51 11.86
CA ALA A 338 0.25 23.35 13.06
C ALA A 338 -0.23 22.55 14.30
N LYS A 339 -1.24 21.69 14.16
CA LYS A 339 -1.79 20.90 15.26
C LYS A 339 -0.84 19.78 15.71
N PHE A 340 -0.12 19.14 14.78
CA PHE A 340 0.84 18.06 15.10
C PHE A 340 2.21 18.59 15.55
N THR A 341 2.55 19.84 15.19
CA THR A 341 3.79 20.49 15.62
C THR A 341 3.63 21.39 16.82
N ALA A 342 2.40 21.71 17.22
CA ALA A 342 2.13 22.40 18.46
C ALA A 342 2.64 21.52 19.63
N ARG A 343 3.75 21.97 20.22
CA ARG A 343 4.26 21.40 21.48
C ARG A 343 3.11 21.46 22.49
N PRO A 344 2.81 20.40 23.25
CA PRO A 344 1.91 20.55 24.39
C PRO A 344 2.41 21.72 25.23
N GLU A 345 1.56 22.71 25.49
CA GLU A 345 1.88 23.74 26.48
C GLU A 345 2.27 22.98 27.75
N GLN A 346 3.51 23.14 28.17
CA GLN A 346 3.91 22.71 29.49
C GLN A 346 2.98 23.47 30.46
N PRO A 347 2.32 22.78 31.39
CA PRO A 347 1.62 23.48 32.45
C PRO A 347 2.60 24.46 33.09
N PRO A 348 2.15 25.68 33.43
CA PRO A 348 3.02 26.66 34.05
C PRO A 348 3.75 25.99 35.22
N ALA A 349 5.08 26.11 35.22
CA ALA A 349 5.87 25.61 36.32
C ALA A 349 5.28 26.17 37.61
N ASP A 350 4.90 25.27 38.51
CA ASP A 350 4.44 25.63 39.86
C ASP A 350 5.46 26.61 40.44
N GLN A 351 5.02 27.84 40.69
CA GLN A 351 5.79 28.79 41.48
C GLN A 351 6.00 28.14 42.84
N PRO A 352 7.24 28.13 43.33
CA PRO A 352 7.46 27.64 44.71
C PRO A 352 6.64 28.51 45.67
N PRO A 353 5.97 27.90 46.66
CA PRO A 353 5.23 28.66 47.63
C PRO A 353 6.16 29.62 48.38
N ALA A 354 5.76 30.88 48.44
CA ALA A 354 6.44 31.91 49.19
C ALA A 354 6.44 31.57 50.67
N ASP A 355 7.59 31.72 51.31
CA ASP A 355 7.85 31.88 52.74
C ASP A 355 7.10 30.95 53.71
N GLN A 356 7.73 29.84 54.04
CA GLN A 356 7.59 29.22 55.34
C GLN A 356 8.76 29.63 56.25
N PRO A 357 8.50 30.07 57.50
CA PRO A 357 9.58 30.38 58.45
C PRO A 357 10.33 29.10 58.85
N PRO A 358 11.60 29.22 59.30
CA PRO A 358 12.43 28.06 59.61
C PRO A 358 11.86 27.26 60.79
N ALA A 359 11.72 25.94 60.56
CA ALA A 359 11.34 25.02 61.63
C ALA A 359 12.55 24.77 62.54
N ASP A 360 12.29 24.80 63.84
CA ASP A 360 13.23 24.55 64.93
C ASP A 360 14.01 23.22 64.78
N GLU A 361 15.28 23.27 65.13
CA GLU A 361 16.16 22.09 65.23
C GLU A 361 15.64 21.11 66.32
N PRO A 362 15.63 19.82 66.07
CA PRO A 362 15.42 18.84 67.13
C PRO A 362 16.72 18.58 67.91
N PRO A 363 16.66 18.28 69.23
CA PRO A 363 17.80 18.10 70.07
C PRO A 363 18.54 16.79 69.77
N THR A 364 19.85 16.87 69.87
CA THR A 364 20.77 15.76 69.95
C THR A 364 20.52 14.88 71.15
N ASP A 365 20.33 13.58 70.96
CA ASP A 365 20.44 12.62 72.06
C ASP A 365 21.27 11.41 71.62
N GLU A 366 22.04 11.01 72.60
CA GLU A 366 23.21 10.12 72.62
C GLU A 366 22.85 8.67 72.27
N ALA A 367 23.86 7.97 71.74
CA ALA A 367 23.88 6.51 71.65
C ALA A 367 23.99 5.81 73.02
N PRO A 368 23.50 4.60 73.12
CA PRO A 368 24.30 3.55 73.74
C PRO A 368 24.39 2.26 72.92
N THR A 369 25.54 1.68 73.19
CA THR A 369 26.19 0.45 72.78
C THR A 369 25.41 -0.83 73.10
N ASP A 370 25.80 -1.86 72.27
CA ASP A 370 25.91 -3.29 72.57
C ASP A 370 24.66 -4.18 72.74
N GLY A 371 24.73 -5.31 72.02
CA GLY A 371 24.14 -6.55 72.49
C GLY A 371 23.54 -7.52 71.47
N GLU A 372 24.40 -8.45 71.02
CA GLU A 372 24.08 -9.87 70.77
C GLU A 372 23.00 -10.33 69.80
N ALA A 373 23.46 -11.12 68.84
CA ALA A 373 22.67 -12.11 68.15
C ALA A 373 22.20 -13.28 69.05
N PRO A 374 21.15 -14.01 68.70
CA PRO A 374 21.38 -15.41 68.30
C PRO A 374 20.51 -15.96 67.12
N GLN A 375 21.17 -16.79 66.43
CA GLN A 375 20.88 -18.01 65.67
C GLN A 375 19.46 -18.61 65.63
N ASP A 376 19.08 -18.98 64.43
CA ASP A 376 18.69 -20.35 63.99
C ASP A 376 17.32 -20.90 64.43
N LYS A 377 16.51 -21.25 63.41
CA LYS A 377 15.96 -22.59 63.07
C LYS A 377 14.81 -22.52 62.11
N ARG A 378 15.03 -23.23 60.99
CA ARG A 378 13.93 -23.77 60.19
C ARG A 378 13.25 -24.94 60.92
N PRO A 379 12.10 -25.41 60.45
CA PRO A 379 11.99 -26.18 59.22
C PRO A 379 11.14 -25.56 58.13
#